data_8b04a3293aab1272284a716eea58d7a6
#
_entry.id   8b04a3293aab1272284a716eea58d7a6
#
_cell.length_a   1.000
_cell.length_b   1.000
_cell.length_c   1.000
_cell.angle_alpha   90.00
_cell.angle_beta   90.00
_cell.angle_gamma   90.00
#
_symmetry.space_group_name_H-M   'P 1'
#
loop_
_entity.id
_entity.type
_entity.pdbx_description
1 polymer ?
#
loop_
_entity_poly.entity_id
_entity_poly.type
_entity_poly.pdbx_seq_one_letter_code
_entity_poly.pdbx_strand_id
1 'polypeptide(L)'
;GLARYPLAYVHVIEGATGGARDHQQGDRPFDYTSLRAAYAAAGGRAAWMTNNGYDRDLALKTVENGEADLVAFGKPFIANPDLVRRLRDNVALNAPDQATFYGGGAKGYTDYPSLENVA
;
A
#
# COMPACT_ATOMS: atom_id res chain seq x y z
N GLY A 1 4.55 13.35 -20.86
CA GLY A 1 4.15 12.77 -19.59
C GLY A 1 5.27 12.02 -18.89
N LEU A 2 4.93 11.27 -17.85
CA LEU A 2 5.90 10.55 -17.02
C LEU A 2 6.65 9.45 -17.78
N ALA A 3 6.03 8.86 -18.80
CA ALA A 3 6.59 7.72 -19.53
C ALA A 3 7.95 7.99 -20.19
N ARG A 4 8.29 9.23 -20.45
CA ARG A 4 9.57 9.62 -21.06
C ARG A 4 10.74 9.66 -20.08
N TYR A 5 10.48 9.54 -18.76
CA TYR A 5 11.53 9.59 -17.76
C TYR A 5 11.90 8.18 -17.28
N PRO A 6 13.19 7.92 -16.97
CA PRO A 6 13.65 6.63 -16.46
C PRO A 6 13.36 6.50 -14.94
N LEU A 7 12.10 6.47 -14.58
CA LEU A 7 11.67 6.36 -13.19
C LEU A 7 11.91 4.95 -12.64
N ALA A 8 12.24 4.85 -11.36
CA ALA A 8 12.32 3.56 -10.68
C ALA A 8 10.94 2.95 -10.49
N TYR A 9 9.96 3.75 -10.09
CA TYR A 9 8.58 3.30 -9.92
C TYR A 9 7.61 4.47 -10.10
N VAL A 10 6.36 4.13 -10.39
CA VAL A 10 5.21 5.03 -10.32
C VAL A 10 4.33 4.54 -9.19
N HIS A 11 4.02 5.42 -8.24
CA HIS A 11 3.21 5.10 -7.07
C HIS A 11 1.84 5.75 -7.22
N VAL A 12 0.81 4.93 -7.27
CA VAL A 12 -0.59 5.38 -7.41
C VAL A 12 -1.33 5.14 -6.10
N ILE A 13 -1.94 6.19 -5.60
CA ILE A 13 -2.86 6.10 -4.45
C ILE A 13 -4.26 5.93 -5.00
N GLU A 14 -4.81 4.74 -4.83
CA GLU A 14 -6.13 4.41 -5.36
C GLU A 14 -7.24 5.00 -4.50
N GLY A 15 -8.33 5.43 -5.16
CA GLY A 15 -9.45 6.07 -4.48
C GLY A 15 -10.55 5.09 -4.02
N ALA A 16 -10.51 3.84 -4.46
CA ALA A 16 -11.54 2.87 -4.18
C ALA A 16 -10.96 1.46 -4.06
N THR A 17 -10.66 1.05 -2.85
CA THR A 17 -10.15 -0.29 -2.54
C THR A 17 -11.05 -1.05 -1.55
N GLY A 18 -12.24 -0.49 -1.27
CA GLY A 18 -13.20 -1.08 -0.34
C GLY A 18 -12.94 -0.73 1.12
N GLY A 19 -12.10 0.25 1.39
CA GLY A 19 -11.70 0.64 2.74
C GLY A 19 -12.26 2.00 3.17
N ALA A 20 -12.04 2.32 4.45
CA ALA A 20 -12.52 3.56 5.05
C ALA A 20 -11.87 4.84 4.47
N ARG A 21 -10.84 4.69 3.66
CA ARG A 21 -10.15 5.80 3.02
C ARG A 21 -10.51 5.98 1.55
N ASP A 22 -11.53 5.30 1.10
CA ASP A 22 -12.00 5.49 -0.26
C ASP A 22 -12.50 6.94 -0.42
N HIS A 23 -12.05 7.58 -1.46
CA HIS A 23 -12.35 8.98 -1.73
C HIS A 23 -12.73 9.22 -3.20
N GLN A 24 -13.05 8.14 -3.90
CA GLN A 24 -13.49 8.23 -5.28
C GLN A 24 -14.82 8.98 -5.36
N GLN A 25 -14.89 9.92 -6.28
CA GLN A 25 -16.12 10.66 -6.57
C GLN A 25 -16.75 10.13 -7.87
N GLY A 26 -18.09 10.11 -7.91
CA GLY A 26 -18.84 9.67 -9.07
C GLY A 26 -19.28 8.22 -9.02
N ASP A 27 -20.08 7.82 -10.03
CA ASP A 27 -20.74 6.51 -10.07
C ASP A 27 -19.88 5.41 -10.69
N ARG A 28 -18.75 5.76 -11.28
CA ARG A 28 -17.86 4.81 -11.93
C ARG A 28 -16.54 4.66 -11.20
N PRO A 29 -16.08 3.42 -10.94
CA PRO A 29 -14.72 3.20 -10.47
C PRO A 29 -13.72 3.78 -11.46
N PHE A 30 -12.64 4.39 -10.95
CA PHE A 30 -11.55 4.83 -11.79
C PHE A 30 -10.82 3.61 -12.36
N ASP A 31 -10.52 3.63 -13.66
CA ASP A 31 -9.87 2.51 -14.33
C ASP A 31 -8.34 2.63 -14.26
N TYR A 32 -7.76 2.10 -13.18
CA TYR A 32 -6.31 2.09 -12.97
C TYR A 32 -5.58 1.19 -13.96
N THR A 33 -6.24 0.16 -14.48
CA THR A 33 -5.67 -0.73 -15.49
C THR A 33 -5.42 0.02 -16.79
N SER A 34 -6.39 0.83 -17.23
CA SER A 34 -6.24 1.67 -18.41
C SER A 34 -5.16 2.73 -18.22
N LEU A 35 -5.04 3.29 -17.02
CA LEU A 35 -3.98 4.25 -16.71
C LEU A 35 -2.60 3.63 -16.87
N ARG A 36 -2.39 2.44 -16.30
CA ARG A 36 -1.14 1.70 -16.44
C ARG A 36 -0.85 1.34 -17.89
N ALA A 37 -1.87 0.89 -18.61
CA ALA A 37 -1.75 0.53 -20.03
C ALA A 37 -1.34 1.73 -20.89
N ALA A 38 -1.92 2.91 -20.63
CA ALA A 38 -1.56 4.15 -21.32
C ALA A 38 -0.11 4.55 -21.05
N TYR A 39 0.34 4.41 -19.79
CA TYR A 39 1.73 4.65 -19.41
C TYR A 39 2.69 3.71 -20.15
N ALA A 40 2.40 2.42 -20.18
CA ALA A 40 3.20 1.42 -20.87
C ALA A 40 3.21 1.65 -22.39
N ALA A 41 2.06 1.98 -22.99
CA ALA A 41 1.95 2.26 -24.41
C ALA A 41 2.77 3.49 -24.84
N ALA A 42 2.94 4.45 -23.94
CA ALA A 42 3.79 5.62 -24.18
C ALA A 42 5.29 5.36 -23.94
N GLY A 43 5.67 4.11 -23.63
CA GLY A 43 7.07 3.70 -23.43
C GLY A 43 7.53 3.67 -21.99
N GLY A 44 6.63 3.83 -21.01
CA GLY A 44 6.97 3.76 -19.61
C GLY A 44 7.34 2.35 -19.18
N ARG A 45 8.40 2.20 -18.37
CA ARG A 45 8.94 0.90 -17.93
C ARG A 45 9.13 0.81 -16.42
N ALA A 46 8.77 1.84 -15.68
CA ALA A 46 8.89 1.83 -14.22
C ALA A 46 8.00 0.76 -13.60
N ALA A 47 8.41 0.24 -12.44
CA ALA A 47 7.56 -0.61 -11.64
C ALA A 47 6.29 0.14 -11.22
N TRP A 48 5.16 -0.56 -11.18
CA TRP A 48 3.88 0.02 -10.81
C TRP A 48 3.55 -0.34 -9.37
N MET A 49 3.49 0.69 -8.51
CA MET A 49 3.19 0.54 -7.09
C MET A 49 1.81 1.09 -6.80
N THR A 50 1.00 0.34 -6.07
CA THR A 50 -0.34 0.74 -5.66
C THR A 50 -0.43 0.86 -4.14
N ASN A 51 -1.38 1.64 -3.67
CA ASN A 51 -1.59 1.91 -2.26
C ASN A 51 -3.04 2.31 -2.00
N ASN A 52 -3.39 2.37 -0.77
CA ASN A 52 -4.59 2.81 -0.10
C ASN A 52 -5.48 1.64 0.35
N GLY A 53 -5.39 1.32 1.62
CA GLY A 53 -6.29 0.37 2.27
C GLY A 53 -6.06 -1.10 1.91
N TYR A 54 -4.89 -1.44 1.39
CA TYR A 54 -4.56 -2.84 1.08
C TYR A 54 -4.31 -3.64 2.35
N ASP A 55 -4.86 -4.86 2.37
CA ASP A 55 -4.48 -5.91 3.31
C ASP A 55 -3.63 -6.97 2.60
N ARG A 56 -3.24 -8.03 3.33
CA ARG A 56 -2.43 -9.11 2.78
C ARG A 56 -3.09 -9.79 1.58
N ASP A 57 -4.35 -10.17 1.71
CA ASP A 57 -5.05 -10.95 0.68
C ASP A 57 -5.24 -10.13 -0.60
N LEU A 58 -5.65 -8.87 -0.47
CA LEU A 58 -5.79 -7.98 -1.60
C LEU A 58 -4.44 -7.70 -2.27
N ALA A 59 -3.38 -7.50 -1.48
CA ALA A 59 -2.04 -7.26 -2.01
C ALA A 59 -1.52 -8.46 -2.80
N LEU A 60 -1.66 -9.68 -2.27
CA LEU A 60 -1.24 -10.90 -2.96
C LEU A 60 -2.01 -11.07 -4.27
N LYS A 61 -3.32 -10.90 -4.23
CA LYS A 61 -4.18 -11.01 -5.41
C LYS A 61 -3.79 -10.00 -6.49
N THR A 62 -3.56 -8.76 -6.10
CA THR A 62 -3.21 -7.67 -7.02
C THR A 62 -1.88 -7.95 -7.75
N VAL A 63 -0.87 -8.43 -7.03
CA VAL A 63 0.43 -8.78 -7.62
C VAL A 63 0.32 -10.05 -8.47
N GLU A 64 -0.36 -11.08 -7.99
CA GLU A 64 -0.56 -12.33 -8.74
C GLU A 64 -1.32 -12.12 -10.05
N ASN A 65 -2.30 -11.22 -10.06
CA ASN A 65 -3.07 -10.90 -11.26
C ASN A 65 -2.31 -9.95 -12.21
N GLY A 66 -1.12 -9.49 -11.86
CA GLY A 66 -0.34 -8.57 -12.67
C GLY A 66 -0.88 -7.14 -12.70
N GLU A 67 -1.77 -6.79 -11.79
CA GLU A 67 -2.35 -5.44 -11.72
C GLU A 67 -1.35 -4.41 -11.17
N ALA A 68 -0.42 -4.84 -10.33
CA ALA A 68 0.68 -4.04 -9.83
C ALA A 68 1.92 -4.91 -9.61
N ASP A 69 3.08 -4.28 -9.59
CA ASP A 69 4.35 -4.95 -9.27
C ASP A 69 4.65 -4.88 -7.78
N LEU A 70 4.20 -3.81 -7.13
CA LEU A 70 4.48 -3.51 -5.73
C LEU A 70 3.21 -2.99 -5.05
N VAL A 71 3.09 -3.25 -3.76
CA VAL A 71 2.03 -2.70 -2.92
C VAL A 71 2.67 -1.97 -1.73
N ALA A 72 2.27 -0.72 -1.50
CA ALA A 72 2.75 0.06 -0.38
C ALA A 72 1.76 0.00 0.79
N PHE A 73 2.30 -0.10 1.99
CA PHE A 73 1.54 -0.13 3.24
C PHE A 73 1.95 1.05 4.12
N GLY A 74 0.99 1.86 4.54
CA GLY A 74 1.22 2.97 5.46
C GLY A 74 0.84 2.60 6.89
N LYS A 75 -0.44 2.70 7.23
CA LYS A 75 -0.94 2.46 8.59
C LYS A 75 -0.53 1.10 9.18
N PRO A 76 -0.62 -0.01 8.44
CA PRO A 76 -0.17 -1.29 8.98
C PRO A 76 1.33 -1.28 9.33
N PHE A 77 2.16 -0.58 8.56
CA PHE A 77 3.58 -0.50 8.84
C PHE A 77 3.90 0.36 10.06
N ILE A 78 3.12 1.43 10.28
CA ILE A 78 3.25 2.24 11.51
C ILE A 78 3.06 1.36 12.75
N ALA A 79 2.06 0.50 12.74
CA ALA A 79 1.70 -0.35 13.89
C ALA A 79 2.50 -1.66 13.98
N ASN A 80 3.27 -2.01 12.96
CA ASN A 80 3.99 -3.28 12.89
C ASN A 80 5.40 -3.07 12.35
N PRO A 81 6.40 -2.91 13.22
CA PRO A 81 7.79 -2.74 12.79
C PRO A 81 8.29 -3.89 11.92
N ASP A 82 7.76 -5.09 12.15
CA ASP A 82 8.05 -6.33 11.44
C ASP A 82 6.95 -6.73 10.44
N LEU A 83 6.31 -5.75 9.81
CA LEU A 83 5.17 -5.98 8.91
C LEU A 83 5.50 -6.99 7.81
N VAL A 84 6.66 -6.90 7.18
CA VAL A 84 7.06 -7.81 6.10
C VAL A 84 7.01 -9.26 6.56
N ARG A 85 7.57 -9.54 7.75
CA ARG A 85 7.53 -10.89 8.34
C ARG A 85 6.11 -11.33 8.65
N ARG A 86 5.30 -10.46 9.24
CA ARG A 86 3.90 -10.77 9.58
C ARG A 86 3.07 -11.07 8.34
N LEU A 87 3.23 -10.29 7.28
CA LEU A 87 2.54 -10.53 6.01
C LEU A 87 3.02 -11.82 5.33
N ARG A 88 4.32 -12.07 5.33
CA ARG A 88 4.88 -13.31 4.77
C ARG A 88 4.33 -14.54 5.49
N ASP A 89 4.33 -14.53 6.82
CA ASP A 89 3.97 -15.69 7.64
C ASP A 89 2.46 -15.73 7.96
N ASN A 90 1.69 -14.76 7.48
CA ASN A 90 0.25 -14.63 7.70
C ASN A 90 -0.14 -14.67 9.18
N VAL A 91 0.56 -13.92 10.00
CA VAL A 91 0.27 -13.78 11.42
C VAL A 91 -0.48 -12.48 11.72
N ALA A 92 -1.15 -12.43 12.87
CA ALA A 92 -1.95 -11.27 13.28
C ALA A 92 -1.12 -9.99 13.34
N LEU A 93 -1.73 -8.88 12.93
CA LEU A 93 -1.13 -7.55 12.97
C LEU A 93 -1.53 -6.81 14.25
N ASN A 94 -0.64 -5.93 14.72
CA ASN A 94 -1.00 -4.96 15.75
C ASN A 94 -2.02 -3.97 15.19
N ALA A 95 -3.01 -3.58 16.00
CA ALA A 95 -3.95 -2.54 15.63
C ALA A 95 -3.27 -1.16 15.67
N PRO A 96 -3.43 -0.32 14.64
CA PRO A 96 -2.85 1.02 14.66
C PRO A 96 -3.63 1.95 15.60
N ASP A 97 -2.90 2.79 16.33
CA ASP A 97 -3.47 3.85 17.15
C ASP A 97 -3.42 5.18 16.38
N GLN A 98 -4.54 5.54 15.79
CA GLN A 98 -4.65 6.71 14.93
C GLN A 98 -4.32 8.03 15.65
N ALA A 99 -4.57 8.10 16.97
CA ALA A 99 -4.28 9.27 17.78
C ALA A 99 -2.77 9.57 17.87
N THR A 100 -1.91 8.59 17.63
CA THR A 100 -0.45 8.73 17.74
C THR A 100 0.26 8.76 16.38
N PHE A 101 -0.44 8.84 15.25
CA PHE A 101 0.16 8.79 13.92
C PHE A 101 1.06 10.00 13.63
N TYR A 102 0.68 11.17 14.08
CA TYR A 102 1.35 12.43 13.76
C TYR A 102 1.66 13.20 15.03
N GLY A 103 2.94 13.31 15.34
CA GLY A 103 3.41 14.04 16.50
C GLY A 103 3.44 13.22 17.78
N GLY A 104 3.93 13.82 18.85
CA GLY A 104 4.10 13.16 20.15
C GLY A 104 5.49 12.56 20.35
N GLY A 105 5.60 11.67 21.33
CA GLY A 105 6.85 11.01 21.71
C GLY A 105 6.95 9.59 21.19
N ALA A 106 7.54 8.71 22.01
CA ALA A 106 7.76 7.31 21.64
C ALA A 106 6.47 6.50 21.49
N LYS A 107 5.43 6.87 22.22
CA LYS A 107 4.14 6.15 22.17
C LYS A 107 3.54 6.20 20.77
N GLY A 108 3.28 5.04 20.21
CA GLY A 108 2.74 4.91 18.86
C GLY A 108 3.74 5.21 17.76
N TYR A 109 5.01 5.42 18.10
CA TYR A 109 6.08 5.65 17.15
C TYR A 109 7.15 4.56 17.20
N THR A 110 7.67 4.29 18.38
CA THR A 110 8.75 3.31 18.55
C THR A 110 8.38 2.16 19.50
N ASP A 111 7.17 2.11 20.03
CA ASP A 111 6.76 1.19 21.08
C ASP A 111 5.82 0.07 20.63
N TYR A 112 5.46 -0.02 19.36
CA TYR A 112 4.69 -1.16 18.86
C TYR A 112 5.51 -2.45 18.95
N PRO A 113 4.91 -3.55 19.46
CA PRO A 113 5.65 -4.80 19.61
C PRO A 113 5.89 -5.50 18.28
N SER A 114 7.07 -6.07 18.11
CA SER A 114 7.36 -7.05 17.08
C SER A 114 7.06 -8.47 17.59
N LEU A 115 7.02 -9.45 16.70
CA LEU A 115 6.81 -10.85 17.08
C LEU A 115 7.89 -11.36 18.04
N GLU A 116 9.12 -10.85 17.94
CA GLU A 116 10.22 -11.24 18.82
C GLU A 116 10.07 -10.68 20.24
N ASN A 117 9.31 -9.60 20.40
CA ASN A 117 9.08 -8.94 21.69
C ASN A 117 7.81 -9.43 22.39
N VAL A 118 7.06 -10.31 21.74
CA VAL A 118 5.87 -10.94 22.32
C VAL A 118 6.30 -12.21 23.02
N ALA A 119 6.38 -12.12 24.33
CA ALA A 119 6.71 -13.29 25.16
C ALA A 119 5.47 -14.16 25.40
#